data_d69aaa4fb935c870b2257c6db8e280d6
#
_entry.id   d69aaa4fb935c870b2257c6db8e280d6
#
_cell.length_a   1.000
_cell.length_b   1.000
_cell.length_c   1.000
_cell.angle_alpha   90.00
_cell.angle_beta   90.00
_cell.angle_gamma   90.00
#
_symmetry.space_group_name_H-M   'P 1'
#
loop_
_entity.id
_entity.type
_entity.pdbx_description
1 polymer ?
#
loop_
_entity_poly.entity_id
_entity_poly.type
_entity_poly.pdbx_seq_one_letter_code
_entity_poly.pdbx_strand_id
1 'polypeptide(L)'
;MDFRIATSQDTPQVEALWAYCFEPKEDPFFQYYFSNCYEPENTLVGIQEGQLLSTVHLRQYNINVRGAILPTSYMVGVATHPAARRGGVGGALLLHSLEELRRRGQGITILMPSKAGFYQQYGWDLYAHQWVQTMPLESLRPLTDKTLSFGLLNDVEQWTLLDPVYKAYTKDLCGYAERGEKEWKRLLGSFFAEGVNIAVVKNDEGQIEGYAVYRLGAPEIPVTEFVYTTRRAQRGLLNYFYNHRSQGESIRWNEGLHDTGYRFVPDGKTGHTTMPYMMARIVDVETALTTVPVNLEAVMMPITLNIKVTDTLCDWNHGVFALSLGESTLPNVKRVSAESVDEIDITIDIGGLTVLLMGAVSAKDLVFEGKLQGESHWIDYLDMVYPKQNTYINEWW
;
A
#
# COMPACT_ATOMS: atom_id res chain seq x y z
N MET A 1 0.38 -30.18 -6.75
CA MET A 1 0.30 -28.91 -7.48
C MET A 1 1.73 -28.38 -7.61
N ASP A 2 2.10 -27.95 -8.78
CA ASP A 2 3.41 -27.38 -9.09
C ASP A 2 3.29 -25.85 -9.14
N PHE A 3 4.16 -25.14 -8.41
CA PHE A 3 4.20 -23.68 -8.38
C PHE A 3 5.45 -23.18 -9.10
N ARG A 4 5.27 -22.31 -10.06
CA ARG A 4 6.37 -21.73 -10.84
C ARG A 4 6.03 -20.34 -11.40
N ILE A 5 7.03 -19.62 -11.84
CA ILE A 5 6.82 -18.40 -12.64
C ILE A 5 6.16 -18.75 -13.96
N ALA A 6 5.21 -17.92 -14.37
CA ALA A 6 4.51 -18.10 -15.64
C ALA A 6 5.42 -17.83 -16.84
N THR A 7 5.04 -18.39 -17.96
CA THR A 7 5.59 -18.09 -19.29
C THR A 7 4.51 -17.47 -20.17
N SER A 8 4.86 -16.96 -21.33
CA SER A 8 3.87 -16.46 -22.29
C SER A 8 2.83 -17.52 -22.74
N GLN A 9 3.19 -18.80 -22.63
CA GLN A 9 2.26 -19.90 -22.94
C GLN A 9 1.14 -20.06 -21.91
N ASP A 10 1.36 -19.60 -20.69
CA ASP A 10 0.37 -19.67 -19.60
C ASP A 10 -0.66 -18.52 -19.67
N THR A 11 -0.34 -17.43 -20.37
CA THR A 11 -1.18 -16.23 -20.45
C THR A 11 -2.66 -16.51 -20.73
N PRO A 12 -3.05 -17.36 -21.70
CA PRO A 12 -4.47 -17.62 -21.94
C PRO A 12 -5.21 -18.24 -20.74
N GLN A 13 -4.52 -19.10 -19.96
CA GLN A 13 -5.08 -19.70 -18.75
C GLN A 13 -5.13 -18.71 -17.58
N VAL A 14 -4.12 -17.83 -17.45
CA VAL A 14 -4.10 -16.73 -16.45
C VAL A 14 -5.27 -15.78 -16.71
N GLU A 15 -5.45 -15.33 -17.96
CA GLU A 15 -6.58 -14.49 -18.36
C GLU A 15 -7.94 -15.15 -18.08
N ALA A 16 -8.05 -16.45 -18.35
CA ALA A 16 -9.29 -17.18 -18.12
C ALA A 16 -9.62 -17.28 -16.63
N LEU A 17 -8.62 -17.53 -15.77
CA LEU A 17 -8.81 -17.57 -14.33
C LEU A 17 -9.13 -16.18 -13.75
N TRP A 18 -8.46 -15.13 -14.25
CA TRP A 18 -8.76 -13.74 -13.88
C TRP A 18 -10.19 -13.38 -14.24
N ALA A 19 -10.59 -13.62 -15.51
CA ALA A 19 -11.93 -13.32 -15.98
C ALA A 19 -13.03 -14.08 -15.20
N TYR A 20 -12.70 -15.25 -14.68
CA TYR A 20 -13.61 -16.02 -13.83
C TYR A 20 -13.72 -15.46 -12.40
N CYS A 21 -12.62 -14.93 -11.85
CA CYS A 21 -12.55 -14.53 -10.44
C CYS A 21 -12.82 -13.03 -10.21
N PHE A 22 -12.58 -12.18 -11.21
CA PHE A 22 -12.59 -10.73 -11.11
C PHE A 22 -13.42 -10.10 -12.23
N GLU A 23 -12.81 -9.36 -13.16
CA GLU A 23 -13.47 -8.67 -14.26
C GLU A 23 -13.51 -9.53 -15.54
N PRO A 24 -14.64 -9.53 -16.28
CA PRO A 24 -14.73 -10.23 -17.55
C PRO A 24 -13.77 -9.65 -18.60
N LYS A 25 -13.48 -10.44 -19.66
CA LYS A 25 -12.50 -10.04 -20.70
C LYS A 25 -12.89 -8.77 -21.47
N GLU A 26 -14.17 -8.46 -21.52
CA GLU A 26 -14.72 -7.27 -22.17
C GLU A 26 -14.57 -6.00 -21.35
N ASP A 27 -14.21 -6.11 -20.07
CA ASP A 27 -14.02 -4.97 -19.18
C ASP A 27 -12.82 -4.12 -19.63
N PRO A 28 -12.96 -2.78 -19.71
CA PRO A 28 -11.88 -1.89 -20.13
C PRO A 28 -10.62 -2.00 -19.25
N PHE A 29 -10.80 -2.22 -17.93
CA PHE A 29 -9.68 -2.44 -17.03
C PHE A 29 -8.95 -3.74 -17.36
N PHE A 30 -9.68 -4.87 -17.56
CA PHE A 30 -9.08 -6.14 -17.97
C PHE A 30 -8.25 -6.00 -19.23
N GLN A 31 -8.82 -5.37 -20.29
CA GLN A 31 -8.14 -5.20 -21.57
C GLN A 31 -6.88 -4.36 -21.41
N TYR A 32 -6.96 -3.26 -20.69
CA TYR A 32 -5.80 -2.40 -20.44
C TYR A 32 -4.74 -3.15 -19.62
N TYR A 33 -5.14 -3.81 -18.54
CA TYR A 33 -4.23 -4.52 -17.64
C TYR A 33 -3.43 -5.60 -18.37
N PHE A 34 -4.09 -6.50 -19.09
CA PHE A 34 -3.39 -7.57 -19.81
C PHE A 34 -2.58 -7.10 -21.01
N SER A 35 -2.94 -5.97 -21.62
CA SER A 35 -2.17 -5.39 -22.73
C SER A 35 -0.98 -4.54 -22.30
N ASN A 36 -1.00 -3.91 -21.11
CA ASN A 36 -0.02 -2.88 -20.72
C ASN A 36 0.68 -3.13 -19.38
N CYS A 37 0.11 -3.96 -18.50
CA CYS A 37 0.57 -4.12 -17.13
C CYS A 37 0.97 -5.55 -16.77
N TYR A 38 0.34 -6.54 -17.39
CA TYR A 38 0.63 -7.95 -17.14
C TYR A 38 2.02 -8.34 -17.67
N GLU A 39 2.77 -9.02 -16.82
CA GLU A 39 4.12 -9.51 -17.11
C GLU A 39 4.20 -10.99 -16.65
N PRO A 40 4.30 -11.97 -17.57
CA PRO A 40 4.37 -13.40 -17.20
C PRO A 40 5.52 -13.71 -16.23
N GLU A 41 6.68 -13.09 -16.41
CA GLU A 41 7.87 -13.21 -15.54
C GLU A 41 7.65 -12.68 -14.14
N ASN A 42 6.62 -11.89 -13.93
CA ASN A 42 6.15 -11.36 -12.65
C ASN A 42 4.83 -12.01 -12.20
N THR A 43 4.55 -13.22 -12.66
CA THR A 43 3.33 -13.95 -12.29
C THR A 43 3.70 -15.35 -11.81
N LEU A 44 3.26 -15.71 -10.60
CA LEU A 44 3.38 -17.06 -10.07
C LEU A 44 2.07 -17.81 -10.36
N VAL A 45 2.19 -19.02 -10.85
CA VAL A 45 1.07 -19.92 -11.18
C VAL A 45 1.18 -21.24 -10.46
N GLY A 46 0.03 -21.79 -10.06
CA GLY A 46 -0.10 -23.14 -9.50
C GLY A 46 -0.83 -24.03 -10.48
N ILE A 47 -0.14 -25.08 -10.95
CA ILE A 47 -0.62 -25.99 -12.00
C ILE A 47 -0.78 -27.40 -11.42
N GLN A 48 -1.87 -28.06 -11.77
CA GLN A 48 -2.12 -29.45 -11.45
C GLN A 48 -2.72 -30.16 -12.68
N GLU A 49 -2.09 -31.26 -13.10
CA GLU A 49 -2.54 -32.06 -14.26
C GLU A 49 -2.71 -31.23 -15.55
N GLY A 50 -1.80 -30.25 -15.74
CA GLY A 50 -1.81 -29.34 -16.89
C GLY A 50 -2.82 -28.20 -16.83
N GLN A 51 -3.63 -28.11 -15.75
CA GLN A 51 -4.58 -27.03 -15.53
C GLN A 51 -4.02 -25.99 -14.55
N LEU A 52 -4.13 -24.72 -14.92
CA LEU A 52 -3.80 -23.60 -14.06
C LEU A 52 -4.98 -23.38 -13.08
N LEU A 53 -4.70 -23.61 -11.79
CA LEU A 53 -5.70 -23.54 -10.73
C LEU A 53 -5.49 -22.38 -9.75
N SER A 54 -4.33 -21.77 -9.75
CA SER A 54 -4.09 -20.57 -8.93
C SER A 54 -3.09 -19.64 -9.59
N THR A 55 -3.18 -18.34 -9.28
CA THR A 55 -2.26 -17.33 -9.77
C THR A 55 -2.13 -16.17 -8.78
N VAL A 56 -1.01 -15.48 -8.83
CA VAL A 56 -0.76 -14.17 -8.23
C VAL A 56 0.20 -13.39 -9.11
N HIS A 57 -0.08 -12.13 -9.34
CA HIS A 57 0.79 -11.24 -10.07
C HIS A 57 1.63 -10.43 -9.09
N LEU A 58 2.95 -10.50 -9.22
CA LEU A 58 3.95 -9.85 -8.39
C LEU A 58 4.38 -8.54 -9.07
N ARG A 59 3.48 -7.55 -9.10
CA ARG A 59 3.75 -6.28 -9.77
C ARG A 59 4.91 -5.56 -9.11
N GLN A 60 5.93 -5.23 -9.89
CA GLN A 60 7.12 -4.56 -9.39
C GLN A 60 6.82 -3.09 -9.08
N TYR A 61 7.10 -2.67 -7.86
CA TYR A 61 6.91 -1.34 -7.30
C TYR A 61 8.14 -0.91 -6.51
N ASN A 62 8.22 0.39 -6.25
CA ASN A 62 9.04 0.96 -5.18
C ASN A 62 8.11 1.63 -4.17
N ILE A 63 8.35 1.39 -2.88
CA ILE A 63 7.64 2.08 -1.79
C ILE A 63 8.63 2.87 -0.96
N ASN A 64 8.20 4.01 -0.46
CA ASN A 64 8.98 4.80 0.48
C ASN A 64 8.63 4.37 1.90
N VAL A 65 9.60 3.83 2.62
CA VAL A 65 9.45 3.44 4.04
C VAL A 65 10.48 4.20 4.84
N ARG A 66 10.02 5.10 5.71
CA ARG A 66 10.89 5.92 6.58
C ARG A 66 11.97 6.69 5.81
N GLY A 67 11.65 7.15 4.60
CA GLY A 67 12.57 7.89 3.73
C GLY A 67 13.48 7.02 2.85
N ALA A 68 13.48 5.70 3.00
CA ALA A 68 14.16 4.79 2.09
C ALA A 68 13.22 4.29 1.00
N ILE A 69 13.71 4.28 -0.24
CA ILE A 69 13.00 3.70 -1.39
C ILE A 69 13.34 2.22 -1.46
N LEU A 70 12.35 1.36 -1.21
CA LEU A 70 12.51 -0.08 -1.17
C LEU A 70 11.86 -0.74 -2.38
N PRO A 71 12.58 -1.60 -3.13
CA PRO A 71 11.96 -2.44 -4.14
C PRO A 71 11.00 -3.42 -3.47
N THR A 72 9.79 -3.47 -3.98
CA THR A 72 8.72 -4.34 -3.46
C THR A 72 7.90 -4.93 -4.59
N SER A 73 7.12 -5.95 -4.28
CA SER A 73 6.07 -6.43 -5.17
C SER A 73 4.71 -6.12 -4.56
N TYR A 74 3.85 -5.50 -5.35
CA TYR A 74 2.43 -5.43 -5.03
C TYR A 74 1.76 -6.69 -5.56
N MET A 75 1.32 -7.54 -4.64
CA MET A 75 0.65 -8.80 -4.97
C MET A 75 -0.81 -8.52 -5.35
N VAL A 76 -1.14 -8.69 -6.62
CA VAL A 76 -2.49 -8.48 -7.15
C VAL A 76 -3.01 -9.74 -7.83
N GLY A 77 -4.32 -9.84 -8.03
CA GLY A 77 -4.91 -10.97 -8.73
C GLY A 77 -4.66 -12.32 -8.03
N VAL A 78 -4.66 -12.33 -6.68
CA VAL A 78 -4.53 -13.57 -5.90
C VAL A 78 -5.78 -14.41 -6.11
N ALA A 79 -5.73 -15.34 -7.04
CA ALA A 79 -6.86 -16.17 -7.44
C ALA A 79 -6.59 -17.66 -7.21
N THR A 80 -7.64 -18.38 -6.79
CA THR A 80 -7.67 -19.85 -6.75
C THR A 80 -9.00 -20.31 -7.33
N HIS A 81 -8.93 -21.18 -8.34
CA HIS A 81 -10.10 -21.77 -8.96
C HIS A 81 -10.97 -22.48 -7.91
N PRO A 82 -12.30 -22.36 -7.93
CA PRO A 82 -13.17 -22.92 -6.90
C PRO A 82 -12.95 -24.43 -6.66
N ALA A 83 -12.64 -25.20 -7.71
CA ALA A 83 -12.36 -26.63 -7.59
C ALA A 83 -11.11 -26.96 -6.75
N ALA A 84 -10.18 -26.01 -6.59
CA ALA A 84 -8.95 -26.17 -5.80
C ALA A 84 -9.00 -25.45 -4.43
N ARG A 85 -10.11 -24.79 -4.10
CA ARG A 85 -10.25 -24.08 -2.81
C ARG A 85 -10.38 -25.09 -1.64
N ARG A 86 -10.05 -24.60 -0.43
CA ARG A 86 -10.10 -25.35 0.84
C ARG A 86 -9.10 -26.52 0.96
N GLY A 87 -8.17 -26.67 -0.01
CA GLY A 87 -7.08 -27.64 0.02
C GLY A 87 -5.71 -27.04 0.37
N GLY A 88 -5.65 -25.86 1.03
CA GLY A 88 -4.37 -25.23 1.37
C GLY A 88 -3.66 -24.50 0.21
N VAL A 89 -4.24 -24.53 -1.00
CA VAL A 89 -3.62 -23.96 -2.21
C VAL A 89 -3.29 -22.47 -2.08
N GLY A 90 -4.18 -21.67 -1.47
CA GLY A 90 -3.93 -20.25 -1.25
C GLY A 90 -2.72 -20.00 -0.35
N GLY A 91 -2.57 -20.74 0.76
CA GLY A 91 -1.41 -20.64 1.64
C GLY A 91 -0.11 -21.07 0.94
N ALA A 92 -0.16 -22.16 0.16
CA ALA A 92 0.99 -22.61 -0.64
C ALA A 92 1.39 -21.57 -1.70
N LEU A 93 0.41 -20.98 -2.41
CA LEU A 93 0.66 -19.89 -3.36
C LEU A 93 1.36 -18.70 -2.69
N LEU A 94 0.90 -18.29 -1.50
CA LEU A 94 1.52 -17.20 -0.74
C LEU A 94 2.94 -17.56 -0.30
N LEU A 95 3.18 -18.78 0.20
CA LEU A 95 4.53 -19.24 0.58
C LEU A 95 5.49 -19.17 -0.61
N HIS A 96 5.12 -19.79 -1.74
CA HIS A 96 5.97 -19.77 -2.94
C HIS A 96 6.16 -18.37 -3.51
N SER A 97 5.18 -17.46 -3.32
CA SER A 97 5.36 -16.04 -3.65
C SER A 97 6.46 -15.41 -2.78
N LEU A 98 6.45 -15.66 -1.46
CA LEU A 98 7.46 -15.13 -0.55
C LEU A 98 8.86 -15.71 -0.84
N GLU A 99 8.96 -16.99 -1.19
CA GLU A 99 10.21 -17.62 -1.63
C GLU A 99 10.77 -16.90 -2.88
N GLU A 100 9.93 -16.65 -3.87
CA GLU A 100 10.32 -15.93 -5.09
C GLU A 100 10.74 -14.48 -4.79
N LEU A 101 9.98 -13.76 -3.96
CA LEU A 101 10.32 -12.38 -3.58
C LEU A 101 11.63 -12.32 -2.80
N ARG A 102 11.87 -13.28 -1.90
CA ARG A 102 13.15 -13.43 -1.20
C ARG A 102 14.30 -13.68 -2.17
N ARG A 103 14.11 -14.56 -3.16
CA ARG A 103 15.09 -14.81 -4.23
C ARG A 103 15.42 -13.55 -5.04
N ARG A 104 14.45 -12.63 -5.19
CA ARG A 104 14.63 -11.31 -5.82
C ARG A 104 15.28 -10.28 -4.89
N GLY A 105 15.55 -10.60 -3.64
CA GLY A 105 16.14 -9.70 -2.66
C GLY A 105 15.18 -8.63 -2.13
N GLN A 106 13.87 -8.85 -2.22
CA GLN A 106 12.86 -7.94 -1.67
C GLN A 106 12.63 -8.23 -0.19
N GLY A 107 12.73 -7.21 0.65
CA GLY A 107 12.54 -7.35 2.10
C GLY A 107 11.09 -7.27 2.55
N ILE A 108 10.24 -6.57 1.80
CA ILE A 108 8.83 -6.30 2.11
C ILE A 108 7.98 -6.49 0.87
N THR A 109 6.75 -6.94 1.04
CA THR A 109 5.70 -7.01 0.00
C THR A 109 4.42 -6.37 0.51
N ILE A 110 3.57 -5.91 -0.42
CA ILE A 110 2.28 -5.29 -0.12
C ILE A 110 1.15 -5.96 -0.90
N LEU A 111 -0.07 -5.88 -0.39
CA LEU A 111 -1.29 -6.26 -1.08
C LEU A 111 -2.51 -5.49 -0.56
N MET A 112 -3.51 -5.29 -1.42
CA MET A 112 -4.83 -4.82 -1.03
C MET A 112 -5.71 -6.04 -0.75
N PRO A 113 -6.16 -6.26 0.50
CA PRO A 113 -6.87 -7.48 0.85
C PRO A 113 -8.34 -7.42 0.44
N SER A 114 -8.84 -8.46 -0.21
CA SER A 114 -10.30 -8.69 -0.31
C SER A 114 -10.89 -9.08 1.06
N LYS A 115 -10.12 -9.80 1.87
CA LYS A 115 -10.40 -10.18 3.27
C LYS A 115 -9.13 -10.16 4.08
N ALA A 116 -8.92 -9.15 4.92
CA ALA A 116 -7.71 -9.00 5.73
C ALA A 116 -7.43 -10.24 6.60
N GLY A 117 -8.44 -10.80 7.27
CA GLY A 117 -8.28 -11.98 8.13
C GLY A 117 -7.75 -13.23 7.41
N PHE A 118 -7.93 -13.34 6.08
CA PHE A 118 -7.31 -14.42 5.31
C PHE A 118 -5.79 -14.25 5.22
N TYR A 119 -5.29 -13.05 5.06
CA TYR A 119 -3.86 -12.78 4.94
C TYR A 119 -3.17 -12.68 6.29
N GLN A 120 -3.88 -12.21 7.34
CA GLN A 120 -3.32 -12.11 8.69
C GLN A 120 -2.83 -13.45 9.23
N GLN A 121 -3.53 -14.55 8.97
CA GLN A 121 -3.07 -15.88 9.40
C GLN A 121 -1.74 -16.31 8.77
N TYR A 122 -1.30 -15.63 7.71
CA TYR A 122 -0.03 -15.86 7.02
C TYR A 122 1.00 -14.75 7.28
N GLY A 123 0.75 -13.89 8.28
CA GLY A 123 1.70 -12.87 8.74
C GLY A 123 1.67 -11.54 7.98
N TRP A 124 0.68 -11.29 7.11
CA TRP A 124 0.39 -9.94 6.64
C TRP A 124 -0.32 -9.14 7.71
N ASP A 125 -0.08 -7.82 7.77
CA ASP A 125 -0.87 -6.95 8.64
C ASP A 125 -1.18 -5.62 7.98
N LEU A 126 -2.21 -4.93 8.49
CA LEU A 126 -2.72 -3.67 7.95
C LEU A 126 -1.81 -2.51 8.36
N TYR A 127 -1.13 -1.89 7.38
CA TYR A 127 -0.30 -0.73 7.65
C TYR A 127 -0.92 0.59 7.19
N ALA A 128 -1.86 0.56 6.24
CA ALA A 128 -2.53 1.76 5.77
C ALA A 128 -4.05 1.58 5.79
N HIS A 129 -4.72 2.59 6.33
CA HIS A 129 -6.16 2.76 6.30
C HIS A 129 -6.48 4.04 5.53
N GLN A 130 -7.66 4.09 4.95
CA GLN A 130 -8.19 5.30 4.33
C GLN A 130 -9.35 5.87 5.14
N TRP A 131 -9.41 7.18 5.18
CA TRP A 131 -10.54 7.94 5.64
C TRP A 131 -11.46 8.17 4.46
N VAL A 132 -12.65 7.61 4.50
CA VAL A 132 -13.65 7.74 3.44
C VAL A 132 -14.67 8.76 3.87
N GLN A 133 -14.87 9.79 3.06
CA GLN A 133 -15.86 10.84 3.28
C GLN A 133 -16.92 10.81 2.19
N THR A 134 -18.19 10.86 2.60
CA THR A 134 -19.34 10.96 1.68
C THR A 134 -20.19 12.15 2.09
N MET A 135 -20.49 13.03 1.14
CA MET A 135 -21.30 14.23 1.39
C MET A 135 -22.25 14.52 0.23
N PRO A 136 -23.47 15.05 0.49
CA PRO A 136 -24.28 15.65 -0.55
C PRO A 136 -23.50 16.81 -1.21
N LEU A 137 -23.58 16.94 -2.53
CA LEU A 137 -22.87 18.02 -3.25
C LEU A 137 -23.29 19.42 -2.77
N GLU A 138 -24.53 19.62 -2.41
CA GLU A 138 -25.00 20.90 -1.86
C GLU A 138 -24.33 21.28 -0.53
N SER A 139 -23.96 20.29 0.27
CA SER A 139 -23.28 20.51 1.56
C SER A 139 -21.84 21.00 1.38
N LEU A 140 -21.26 20.91 0.18
CA LEU A 140 -19.92 21.45 -0.12
C LEU A 140 -19.88 22.98 -0.15
N ARG A 141 -21.02 23.64 -0.37
CA ARG A 141 -21.10 25.11 -0.59
C ARG A 141 -20.27 25.94 0.40
N PRO A 142 -20.34 25.73 1.73
CA PRO A 142 -19.55 26.50 2.70
C PRO A 142 -18.06 26.17 2.69
N LEU A 143 -17.68 25.05 2.06
CA LEU A 143 -16.30 24.54 2.02
C LEU A 143 -15.53 24.98 0.78
N THR A 144 -16.20 25.62 -0.18
CA THR A 144 -15.62 25.94 -1.51
C THR A 144 -14.72 27.18 -1.50
N ASP A 145 -13.77 27.21 -2.45
CA ASP A 145 -13.02 28.38 -2.87
C ASP A 145 -13.19 28.56 -4.39
N LYS A 146 -13.64 29.76 -4.80
CA LYS A 146 -13.96 30.06 -6.19
C LYS A 146 -12.86 30.82 -6.94
N THR A 147 -11.74 31.07 -6.26
CA THR A 147 -10.66 31.92 -6.79
C THR A 147 -9.67 31.16 -7.66
N LEU A 148 -9.68 29.81 -7.59
CA LEU A 148 -8.79 28.97 -8.37
C LEU A 148 -9.39 28.63 -9.74
N SER A 149 -8.54 28.49 -10.75
CA SER A 149 -8.91 28.00 -12.07
C SER A 149 -8.81 26.48 -12.16
N PHE A 150 -9.52 25.87 -13.13
CA PHE A 150 -9.58 24.43 -13.31
C PHE A 150 -9.05 24.01 -14.67
N GLY A 151 -8.63 22.75 -14.79
CA GLY A 151 -8.31 22.08 -16.03
C GLY A 151 -8.66 20.60 -15.95
N LEU A 152 -8.80 19.96 -17.11
CA LEU A 152 -8.93 18.53 -17.26
C LEU A 152 -7.68 17.98 -17.96
N LEU A 153 -7.19 16.85 -17.52
CA LEU A 153 -6.11 16.13 -18.20
C LEU A 153 -6.73 15.03 -19.08
N ASN A 154 -6.12 14.81 -20.23
CA ASN A 154 -6.58 13.85 -21.24
C ASN A 154 -5.44 13.12 -21.97
N ASP A 155 -4.21 13.28 -21.51
CA ASP A 155 -3.03 12.69 -22.10
C ASP A 155 -2.13 12.11 -20.98
N VAL A 156 -1.61 10.90 -21.19
CA VAL A 156 -0.71 10.26 -20.24
C VAL A 156 0.59 11.04 -20.02
N GLU A 157 1.07 11.78 -21.04
CA GLU A 157 2.28 12.61 -20.94
C GLU A 157 2.11 13.79 -19.98
N GLN A 158 0.88 14.13 -19.61
CA GLN A 158 0.58 15.15 -18.61
C GLN A 158 0.84 14.67 -17.15
N TRP A 159 1.34 13.46 -16.96
CA TRP A 159 1.79 12.98 -15.66
C TRP A 159 2.79 13.94 -15.00
N THR A 160 3.62 14.59 -15.79
CA THR A 160 4.61 15.59 -15.34
C THR A 160 3.99 16.78 -14.57
N LEU A 161 2.69 17.03 -14.76
CA LEU A 161 1.93 18.06 -14.08
C LEU A 161 1.43 17.58 -12.69
N LEU A 162 1.22 16.27 -12.51
CA LEU A 162 0.71 15.66 -11.27
C LEU A 162 1.84 15.28 -10.31
N ASP A 163 2.97 14.83 -10.84
CA ASP A 163 4.09 14.31 -10.06
C ASP A 163 4.61 15.28 -8.98
N PRO A 164 4.80 16.60 -9.25
CA PRO A 164 5.21 17.54 -8.22
C PRO A 164 4.18 17.68 -7.08
N VAL A 165 2.88 17.61 -7.41
CA VAL A 165 1.79 17.67 -6.42
C VAL A 165 1.78 16.43 -5.56
N TYR A 166 1.89 15.24 -6.16
CA TYR A 166 1.97 13.97 -5.46
C TYR A 166 3.18 13.91 -4.53
N LYS A 167 4.37 14.29 -5.01
CA LYS A 167 5.59 14.35 -4.20
C LYS A 167 5.49 15.32 -3.03
N ALA A 168 4.90 16.49 -3.25
CA ALA A 168 4.66 17.45 -2.17
C ALA A 168 3.67 16.94 -1.12
N TYR A 169 2.64 16.20 -1.54
CA TYR A 169 1.66 15.59 -0.66
C TYR A 169 2.25 14.44 0.17
N THR A 170 3.11 13.62 -0.42
CA THR A 170 3.62 12.39 0.20
C THR A 170 4.95 12.58 0.96
N LYS A 171 5.60 13.73 0.87
CA LYS A 171 6.96 13.98 1.38
C LYS A 171 7.22 13.62 2.84
N ASP A 172 6.19 13.76 3.70
CA ASP A 172 6.27 13.51 5.15
C ASP A 172 5.47 12.24 5.54
N LEU A 173 5.15 11.38 4.56
CA LEU A 173 4.37 10.16 4.74
C LEU A 173 5.27 8.92 4.62
N CYS A 174 4.75 7.79 5.08
CA CYS A 174 5.45 6.50 5.07
C CYS A 174 4.58 5.43 4.37
N GLY A 175 5.20 4.51 3.64
CA GLY A 175 4.54 3.38 3.00
C GLY A 175 3.89 3.69 1.65
N TYR A 176 4.10 4.89 1.08
CA TYR A 176 3.53 5.27 -0.20
C TYR A 176 4.33 4.73 -1.39
N ALA A 177 3.64 4.57 -2.53
CA ALA A 177 4.28 4.16 -3.77
C ALA A 177 5.10 5.31 -4.37
N GLU A 178 6.37 5.04 -4.70
CA GLU A 178 7.17 5.95 -5.52
C GLU A 178 6.72 5.81 -6.97
N ARG A 179 6.23 6.91 -7.54
CA ARG A 179 5.75 6.95 -8.92
C ARG A 179 6.77 7.63 -9.82
N GLY A 180 7.44 6.82 -10.66
CA GLY A 180 8.23 7.34 -11.78
C GLY A 180 7.37 7.48 -13.05
N GLU A 181 8.02 7.80 -14.18
CA GLU A 181 7.34 7.92 -15.48
C GLU A 181 6.53 6.67 -15.86
N LYS A 182 7.12 5.48 -15.67
CA LYS A 182 6.48 4.20 -16.01
C LYS A 182 5.21 3.97 -15.18
N GLU A 183 5.28 4.20 -13.87
CA GLU A 183 4.15 4.03 -12.95
C GLU A 183 3.05 5.04 -13.25
N TRP A 184 3.40 6.31 -13.44
CA TRP A 184 2.44 7.34 -13.82
C TRP A 184 1.75 7.04 -15.14
N LYS A 185 2.47 6.69 -16.19
CA LYS A 185 1.88 6.39 -17.51
C LYS A 185 0.96 5.16 -17.45
N ARG A 186 1.34 4.13 -16.70
CA ARG A 186 0.47 2.96 -16.48
C ARG A 186 -0.82 3.34 -15.72
N LEU A 187 -0.69 4.15 -14.67
CA LEU A 187 -1.83 4.58 -13.87
C LEU A 187 -2.79 5.46 -14.68
N LEU A 188 -2.27 6.51 -15.33
CA LEU A 188 -3.09 7.39 -16.17
C LEU A 188 -3.71 6.66 -17.35
N GLY A 189 -2.97 5.76 -17.98
CA GLY A 189 -3.47 4.94 -19.08
C GLY A 189 -4.64 4.05 -18.67
N SER A 190 -4.58 3.44 -17.46
CA SER A 190 -5.71 2.70 -16.88
C SER A 190 -6.92 3.61 -16.66
N PHE A 191 -6.73 4.77 -16.04
CA PHE A 191 -7.82 5.72 -15.81
C PHE A 191 -8.50 6.16 -17.10
N PHE A 192 -7.73 6.50 -18.14
CA PHE A 192 -8.29 6.91 -19.42
C PHE A 192 -8.99 5.75 -20.16
N ALA A 193 -8.46 4.54 -20.09
CA ALA A 193 -9.10 3.36 -20.66
C ALA A 193 -10.46 3.07 -20.03
N GLU A 194 -10.59 3.33 -18.73
CA GLU A 194 -11.84 3.17 -17.97
C GLU A 194 -12.79 4.39 -18.05
N GLY A 195 -12.45 5.44 -18.79
CA GLY A 195 -13.24 6.66 -18.88
C GLY A 195 -13.28 7.50 -17.60
N VAL A 196 -12.24 7.39 -16.77
CA VAL A 196 -12.07 8.17 -15.54
C VAL A 196 -11.57 9.58 -15.89
N ASN A 197 -12.06 10.59 -15.18
CA ASN A 197 -11.69 11.99 -15.38
C ASN A 197 -10.62 12.41 -14.38
N ILE A 198 -9.72 13.31 -14.80
CA ILE A 198 -8.70 13.90 -13.93
C ILE A 198 -8.83 15.41 -14.00
N ALA A 199 -9.31 16.00 -12.90
CA ALA A 199 -9.38 17.44 -12.75
C ALA A 199 -8.18 17.97 -11.97
N VAL A 200 -7.68 19.13 -12.36
CA VAL A 200 -6.62 19.87 -11.66
C VAL A 200 -7.10 21.25 -11.25
N VAL A 201 -6.61 21.76 -10.13
CA VAL A 201 -6.79 23.16 -9.71
C VAL A 201 -5.46 23.91 -9.80
N LYS A 202 -5.54 25.15 -10.29
CA LYS A 202 -4.39 26.01 -10.53
C LYS A 202 -4.51 27.30 -9.73
N ASN A 203 -3.39 27.73 -9.16
CA ASN A 203 -3.29 29.02 -8.50
C ASN A 203 -3.24 30.18 -9.53
N ASP A 204 -3.12 31.40 -9.02
CA ASP A 204 -3.12 32.64 -9.85
C ASP A 204 -1.91 32.72 -10.81
N GLU A 205 -0.84 31.94 -10.54
CA GLU A 205 0.35 31.83 -11.36
C GLU A 205 0.25 30.70 -12.41
N GLY A 206 -0.87 29.94 -12.39
CA GLY A 206 -1.09 28.80 -13.29
C GLY A 206 -0.44 27.48 -12.82
N GLN A 207 0.17 27.45 -11.62
CA GLN A 207 0.74 26.24 -11.06
C GLN A 207 -0.36 25.33 -10.51
N ILE A 208 -0.22 24.02 -10.72
CA ILE A 208 -1.16 23.04 -10.18
C ILE A 208 -0.84 22.80 -8.69
N GLU A 209 -1.84 22.99 -7.84
CA GLU A 209 -1.76 22.79 -6.40
C GLU A 209 -2.61 21.62 -5.91
N GLY A 210 -3.40 21.00 -6.78
CA GLY A 210 -4.19 19.83 -6.44
C GLY A 210 -4.83 19.18 -7.65
N TYR A 211 -5.18 17.91 -7.51
CA TYR A 211 -5.89 17.16 -8.53
C TYR A 211 -6.85 16.15 -7.90
N ALA A 212 -7.84 15.74 -8.68
CA ALA A 212 -8.79 14.71 -8.31
C ALA A 212 -9.04 13.76 -9.47
N VAL A 213 -9.04 12.45 -9.18
CA VAL A 213 -9.39 11.38 -10.11
C VAL A 213 -10.78 10.90 -9.76
N TYR A 214 -11.73 11.00 -10.70
CA TYR A 214 -13.15 10.77 -10.42
C TYR A 214 -13.90 10.21 -11.62
N ARG A 215 -15.07 9.60 -11.36
CA ARG A 215 -15.96 9.07 -12.39
C ARG A 215 -17.34 9.74 -12.31
N LEU A 216 -17.92 10.06 -13.47
CA LEU A 216 -19.30 10.52 -13.58
C LEU A 216 -20.21 9.38 -14.06
N GLY A 217 -21.53 9.58 -13.97
CA GLY A 217 -22.52 8.64 -14.49
C GLY A 217 -23.33 7.89 -13.42
N ALA A 218 -23.10 8.18 -12.14
CA ALA A 218 -23.87 7.66 -11.02
C ALA A 218 -24.33 8.82 -10.11
N PRO A 219 -25.38 8.63 -9.28
CA PRO A 219 -25.82 9.63 -8.31
C PRO A 219 -24.70 10.03 -7.33
N GLU A 220 -23.86 9.09 -6.90
CA GLU A 220 -22.64 9.35 -6.12
C GLU A 220 -21.45 9.47 -7.08
N ILE A 221 -20.69 10.56 -6.98
CA ILE A 221 -19.45 10.78 -7.72
C ILE A 221 -18.30 10.18 -6.90
N PRO A 222 -17.76 9.01 -7.27
CA PRO A 222 -16.58 8.44 -6.62
C PRO A 222 -15.33 9.20 -7.06
N VAL A 223 -14.52 9.62 -6.08
CA VAL A 223 -13.21 10.24 -6.26
C VAL A 223 -12.19 9.27 -5.65
N THR A 224 -11.44 8.59 -6.49
CA THR A 224 -10.49 7.55 -6.08
C THR A 224 -9.14 8.12 -5.67
N GLU A 225 -8.79 9.33 -6.13
CA GLU A 225 -7.60 10.04 -5.68
C GLU A 225 -7.94 11.53 -5.51
N PHE A 226 -7.61 12.09 -4.35
CA PHE A 226 -7.92 13.47 -3.97
C PHE A 226 -6.68 14.06 -3.29
N VAL A 227 -5.85 14.74 -4.07
CA VAL A 227 -4.51 15.18 -3.68
C VAL A 227 -4.39 16.70 -3.79
N TYR A 228 -3.82 17.33 -2.77
CA TYR A 228 -3.66 18.77 -2.72
C TYR A 228 -2.49 19.17 -1.80
N THR A 229 -1.86 20.28 -2.12
CA THR A 229 -0.71 20.80 -1.36
C THR A 229 -1.08 21.91 -0.40
N THR A 230 -2.24 22.54 -0.59
CA THR A 230 -2.74 23.64 0.24
C THR A 230 -4.22 23.47 0.57
N ARG A 231 -4.66 24.06 1.68
CA ARG A 231 -6.09 24.10 2.05
C ARG A 231 -6.92 24.84 0.99
N ARG A 232 -6.33 25.86 0.34
CA ARG A 232 -6.97 26.60 -0.77
C ARG A 232 -7.23 25.66 -1.95
N ALA A 233 -6.25 24.83 -2.32
CA ALA A 233 -6.40 23.84 -3.38
C ALA A 233 -7.49 22.80 -3.07
N GLN A 234 -7.53 22.27 -1.84
CA GLN A 234 -8.61 21.38 -1.40
C GLN A 234 -9.98 22.02 -1.57
N ARG A 235 -10.15 23.27 -1.11
CA ARG A 235 -11.40 24.03 -1.25
C ARG A 235 -11.74 24.33 -2.72
N GLY A 236 -10.73 24.52 -3.55
CA GLY A 236 -10.90 24.65 -5.00
C GLY A 236 -11.45 23.36 -5.62
N LEU A 237 -10.86 22.20 -5.29
CA LEU A 237 -11.38 20.91 -5.75
C LEU A 237 -12.81 20.67 -5.26
N LEU A 238 -13.14 21.01 -4.01
CA LEU A 238 -14.51 20.93 -3.50
C LEU A 238 -15.45 21.87 -4.27
N ASN A 239 -14.98 23.06 -4.70
CA ASN A 239 -15.77 23.94 -5.58
C ASN A 239 -15.99 23.32 -6.97
N TYR A 240 -15.00 22.66 -7.51
CA TYR A 240 -15.13 21.92 -8.76
C TYR A 240 -16.25 20.89 -8.66
N PHE A 241 -16.27 20.06 -7.61
CA PHE A 241 -17.34 19.07 -7.42
C PHE A 241 -18.70 19.72 -7.07
N TYR A 242 -18.72 20.82 -6.31
CA TYR A 242 -19.94 21.56 -6.07
C TYR A 242 -20.64 22.01 -7.39
N ASN A 243 -19.87 22.28 -8.42
CA ASN A 243 -20.42 22.64 -9.74
C ASN A 243 -21.06 21.45 -10.49
N HIS A 244 -20.86 20.21 -10.05
CA HIS A 244 -21.47 19.00 -10.63
C HIS A 244 -22.88 18.66 -10.08
N ARG A 245 -23.54 19.55 -9.35
CA ARG A 245 -24.87 19.32 -8.75
C ARG A 245 -25.98 18.95 -9.73
N SER A 246 -25.82 19.27 -11.02
CA SER A 246 -26.75 18.83 -12.07
C SER A 246 -26.44 17.44 -12.62
N GLN A 247 -25.33 16.83 -12.21
CA GLN A 247 -24.82 15.56 -12.73
C GLN A 247 -24.70 14.47 -11.65
N GLY A 248 -24.85 14.83 -10.38
CA GLY A 248 -24.79 13.92 -9.25
C GLY A 248 -25.47 14.49 -8.01
N GLU A 249 -25.70 13.65 -7.00
CA GLU A 249 -26.34 14.00 -5.73
C GLU A 249 -25.31 14.14 -4.60
N SER A 250 -24.30 13.27 -4.59
CA SER A 250 -23.27 13.20 -3.57
C SER A 250 -21.88 12.99 -4.17
N ILE A 251 -20.89 13.24 -3.36
CA ILE A 251 -19.48 12.93 -3.62
C ILE A 251 -18.97 12.01 -2.53
N ARG A 252 -18.14 11.04 -2.93
CA ARG A 252 -17.38 10.18 -2.02
C ARG A 252 -15.91 10.25 -2.40
N TRP A 253 -15.04 10.55 -1.41
CA TRP A 253 -13.60 10.59 -1.65
C TRP A 253 -12.82 9.92 -0.52
N ASN A 254 -11.60 9.50 -0.81
CA ASN A 254 -10.70 8.84 0.12
C ASN A 254 -9.50 9.75 0.41
N GLU A 255 -9.10 9.80 1.68
CA GLU A 255 -7.93 10.54 2.17
C GLU A 255 -7.11 9.63 3.09
N GLY A 256 -5.83 9.94 3.30
CA GLY A 256 -5.03 9.29 4.33
C GLY A 256 -5.51 9.67 5.76
N LEU A 257 -5.29 8.82 6.74
CA LEU A 257 -5.69 9.12 8.13
C LEU A 257 -4.99 10.34 8.73
N HIS A 258 -3.89 10.78 8.15
CA HIS A 258 -3.17 12.01 8.52
C HIS A 258 -3.93 13.28 8.13
N ASP A 259 -4.85 13.17 7.17
CA ASP A 259 -5.61 14.32 6.70
C ASP A 259 -6.60 14.81 7.77
N THR A 260 -6.54 16.10 8.04
CA THR A 260 -7.41 16.75 9.03
C THR A 260 -8.58 17.50 8.40
N GLY A 261 -8.87 17.29 7.12
CA GLY A 261 -9.94 17.94 6.36
C GLY A 261 -11.32 17.82 7.02
N TYR A 262 -11.58 16.68 7.68
CA TYR A 262 -12.82 16.44 8.44
C TYR A 262 -13.09 17.51 9.52
N ARG A 263 -12.06 18.16 10.08
CA ARG A 263 -12.21 19.21 11.09
C ARG A 263 -12.92 20.47 10.58
N PHE A 264 -12.99 20.63 9.29
CA PHE A 264 -13.60 21.79 8.64
C PHE A 264 -14.98 21.50 8.06
N VAL A 265 -15.51 20.29 8.31
CA VAL A 265 -16.86 19.90 7.91
C VAL A 265 -17.80 20.20 9.08
N PRO A 266 -18.68 21.24 8.98
CA PRO A 266 -19.39 21.79 10.13
C PRO A 266 -20.39 20.80 10.78
N ASP A 267 -20.98 19.92 10.00
CA ASP A 267 -22.02 18.98 10.46
C ASP A 267 -21.64 17.51 10.25
N GLY A 268 -20.34 17.19 10.37
CA GLY A 268 -19.76 15.89 10.09
C GLY A 268 -20.15 14.75 11.05
N LYS A 269 -21.42 14.64 11.44
CA LYS A 269 -21.92 13.54 12.29
C LYS A 269 -22.09 12.22 11.53
N THR A 270 -22.17 12.27 10.21
CA THR A 270 -22.39 11.12 9.32
C THR A 270 -21.53 11.25 8.07
N GLY A 271 -21.37 10.16 7.33
CA GLY A 271 -20.62 10.16 6.08
C GLY A 271 -19.10 10.00 6.22
N HIS A 272 -18.63 9.64 7.42
CA HIS A 272 -17.20 9.39 7.68
C HIS A 272 -17.00 7.93 8.10
N THR A 273 -16.08 7.25 7.44
CA THR A 273 -15.75 5.85 7.73
C THR A 273 -14.25 5.64 7.56
N THR A 274 -13.63 4.91 8.47
CA THR A 274 -12.28 4.38 8.27
C THR A 274 -12.38 3.05 7.54
N MET A 275 -11.57 2.86 6.52
CA MET A 275 -11.52 1.63 5.73
C MET A 275 -10.10 1.03 5.81
N PRO A 276 -9.95 -0.26 6.18
CA PRO A 276 -8.68 -0.96 6.02
C PRO A 276 -8.37 -1.02 4.52
N TYR A 277 -7.14 -0.65 4.15
CA TYR A 277 -6.84 -0.49 2.74
C TYR A 277 -5.68 -1.37 2.27
N MET A 278 -4.50 -1.22 2.86
CA MET A 278 -3.32 -1.93 2.39
C MET A 278 -2.65 -2.71 3.51
N MET A 279 -2.25 -3.94 3.19
CA MET A 279 -1.45 -4.80 4.05
C MET A 279 -0.02 -4.86 3.55
N ALA A 280 0.91 -5.05 4.49
CA ALA A 280 2.30 -5.36 4.19
C ALA A 280 2.72 -6.67 4.87
N ARG A 281 3.82 -7.25 4.42
CA ARG A 281 4.49 -8.38 5.05
C ARG A 281 5.99 -8.32 4.81
N ILE A 282 6.76 -8.59 5.85
CA ILE A 282 8.19 -8.84 5.71
C ILE A 282 8.38 -10.18 4.96
N VAL A 283 9.12 -10.12 3.89
CA VAL A 283 9.54 -11.28 3.07
C VAL A 283 10.76 -11.94 3.70
N ASP A 284 11.74 -11.11 4.08
CA ASP A 284 13.00 -11.55 4.69
C ASP A 284 13.40 -10.55 5.80
N VAL A 285 13.51 -11.04 7.03
CA VAL A 285 13.75 -10.20 8.22
C VAL A 285 15.10 -9.50 8.15
N GLU A 286 16.17 -10.19 7.73
CA GLU A 286 17.50 -9.56 7.63
C GLU A 286 17.48 -8.44 6.60
N THR A 287 16.93 -8.71 5.42
CA THR A 287 16.79 -7.69 4.35
C THR A 287 15.93 -6.52 4.81
N ALA A 288 14.77 -6.76 5.41
CA ALA A 288 13.88 -5.69 5.86
C ALA A 288 14.54 -4.81 6.93
N LEU A 289 15.11 -5.41 7.96
CA LEU A 289 15.75 -4.66 9.04
C LEU A 289 17.02 -3.90 8.58
N THR A 290 17.76 -4.43 7.61
CA THR A 290 18.98 -3.74 7.09
C THR A 290 18.67 -2.63 6.09
N THR A 291 17.46 -2.61 5.51
CA THR A 291 17.08 -1.62 4.48
C THR A 291 16.13 -0.54 4.99
N VAL A 292 15.41 -0.79 6.10
CA VAL A 292 14.51 0.20 6.70
C VAL A 292 15.29 1.07 7.69
N PRO A 293 15.35 2.40 7.48
CA PRO A 293 16.09 3.30 8.34
C PRO A 293 15.51 3.41 9.75
N VAL A 294 16.40 3.61 10.71
CA VAL A 294 16.07 3.97 12.08
C VAL A 294 16.16 5.48 12.30
N ASN A 295 15.47 5.98 13.32
CA ASN A 295 15.68 7.32 13.83
C ASN A 295 17.04 7.40 14.52
N LEU A 296 18.04 7.95 13.85
CA LEU A 296 19.41 8.03 14.34
C LEU A 296 19.55 8.90 15.60
N GLU A 297 18.69 9.90 15.78
CA GLU A 297 18.69 10.76 16.97
C GLU A 297 18.39 9.98 18.26
N ALA A 298 17.74 8.84 18.16
CA ALA A 298 17.47 7.95 19.29
C ALA A 298 18.66 7.06 19.67
N VAL A 299 19.66 6.95 18.81
CA VAL A 299 20.82 6.07 19.01
C VAL A 299 21.97 6.83 19.67
N MET A 300 21.94 6.94 21.01
CA MET A 300 22.93 7.71 21.78
C MET A 300 24.31 7.04 21.83
N MET A 301 24.38 5.73 21.70
CA MET A 301 25.60 4.92 21.65
C MET A 301 25.35 3.63 20.87
N PRO A 302 26.41 2.99 20.34
CA PRO A 302 26.24 1.68 19.71
C PRO A 302 25.61 0.66 20.67
N ILE A 303 24.59 -0.03 20.20
CA ILE A 303 23.83 -1.02 20.97
C ILE A 303 23.41 -2.19 20.08
N THR A 304 23.26 -3.37 20.65
CA THR A 304 22.71 -4.53 19.95
C THR A 304 21.49 -5.05 20.72
N LEU A 305 20.38 -5.26 20.02
CA LEU A 305 19.17 -5.89 20.54
C LEU A 305 19.02 -7.27 19.91
N ASN A 306 18.71 -8.26 20.75
CA ASN A 306 18.40 -9.62 20.34
C ASN A 306 16.87 -9.75 20.18
N ILE A 307 16.40 -9.74 18.95
CA ILE A 307 14.98 -9.79 18.62
C ILE A 307 14.62 -11.20 18.19
N LYS A 308 13.76 -11.88 18.95
CA LYS A 308 13.15 -13.14 18.54
C LYS A 308 11.92 -12.87 17.68
N VAL A 309 11.98 -13.25 16.42
CA VAL A 309 10.86 -13.15 15.48
C VAL A 309 10.17 -14.50 15.37
N THR A 310 8.83 -14.52 15.44
CA THR A 310 8.01 -15.70 15.19
C THR A 310 7.30 -15.58 13.85
N ASP A 311 7.51 -16.55 12.98
CA ASP A 311 6.84 -16.67 11.68
C ASP A 311 6.40 -18.12 11.48
N THR A 312 5.11 -18.36 11.31
CA THR A 312 4.54 -19.71 11.17
C THR A 312 4.51 -20.19 9.72
N LEU A 313 4.76 -19.30 8.75
CA LEU A 313 4.75 -19.64 7.33
C LEU A 313 6.16 -19.80 6.75
N CYS A 314 7.10 -18.95 7.19
CA CYS A 314 8.44 -18.87 6.60
C CYS A 314 9.52 -19.18 7.65
N ASP A 315 10.07 -20.39 7.61
CA ASP A 315 11.10 -20.85 8.56
C ASP A 315 12.36 -19.98 8.58
N TRP A 316 12.68 -19.34 7.44
CA TRP A 316 13.85 -18.43 7.36
C TRP A 316 13.65 -17.12 8.14
N ASN A 317 12.43 -16.72 8.45
CA ASN A 317 12.12 -15.57 9.29
C ASN A 317 11.95 -15.93 10.76
N HIS A 318 11.75 -17.23 11.07
CA HIS A 318 11.60 -17.69 12.45
C HIS A 318 12.97 -17.86 13.13
N GLY A 319 13.26 -17.08 14.16
CA GLY A 319 14.55 -17.19 14.87
C GLY A 319 14.91 -15.93 15.64
N VAL A 320 16.17 -15.85 16.04
CA VAL A 320 16.73 -14.70 16.75
C VAL A 320 17.63 -13.90 15.81
N PHE A 321 17.46 -12.58 15.84
CA PHE A 321 18.20 -11.63 15.03
C PHE A 321 18.86 -10.60 15.94
N ALA A 322 20.18 -10.48 15.85
CA ALA A 322 20.95 -9.45 16.53
C ALA A 322 20.90 -8.17 15.66
N LEU A 323 20.15 -7.17 16.12
CA LEU A 323 20.00 -5.86 15.51
C LEU A 323 21.02 -4.91 16.15
N SER A 324 22.08 -4.59 15.42
CA SER A 324 23.12 -3.66 15.88
C SER A 324 22.89 -2.26 15.31
N LEU A 325 22.70 -1.31 16.21
CA LEU A 325 22.49 0.11 15.93
C LEU A 325 23.77 0.88 16.26
N GLY A 326 24.11 1.86 15.46
CA GLY A 326 25.32 2.67 15.60
C GLY A 326 25.21 4.02 14.93
N GLU A 327 26.25 4.48 14.25
CA GLU A 327 26.32 5.79 13.62
C GLU A 327 25.55 5.89 12.28
N SER A 328 25.06 4.76 11.74
CA SER A 328 24.32 4.71 10.49
C SER A 328 22.80 4.63 10.74
N THR A 329 22.03 5.28 9.88
CA THR A 329 20.57 5.12 9.86
C THR A 329 20.15 3.70 9.45
N LEU A 330 21.02 2.94 8.78
CA LEU A 330 20.76 1.55 8.41
C LEU A 330 21.44 0.62 9.43
N PRO A 331 20.66 -0.25 10.10
CA PRO A 331 21.18 -1.21 11.06
C PRO A 331 22.07 -2.29 10.41
N ASN A 332 22.91 -2.91 11.23
CA ASN A 332 23.52 -4.19 10.89
C ASN A 332 22.71 -5.31 11.56
N VAL A 333 22.36 -6.34 10.80
CA VAL A 333 21.51 -7.42 11.28
C VAL A 333 22.15 -8.76 10.98
N LYS A 334 22.11 -9.68 11.94
CA LYS A 334 22.59 -11.06 11.77
C LYS A 334 21.63 -12.02 12.44
N ARG A 335 21.26 -13.06 11.75
CA ARG A 335 20.60 -14.21 12.38
C ARG A 335 21.61 -14.92 13.30
N VAL A 336 21.20 -15.19 14.52
CA VAL A 336 22.04 -15.83 15.54
C VAL A 336 21.34 -17.05 16.12
N SER A 337 22.12 -18.00 16.69
CA SER A 337 21.52 -19.10 17.45
C SER A 337 20.95 -18.56 18.76
N ALA A 338 19.78 -19.03 19.16
CA ALA A 338 19.20 -18.67 20.45
C ALA A 338 20.11 -19.09 21.65
N GLU A 339 20.95 -20.11 21.46
CA GLU A 339 21.90 -20.56 22.46
C GLU A 339 23.14 -19.66 22.54
N SER A 340 23.38 -18.79 21.55
CA SER A 340 24.55 -17.91 21.49
C SER A 340 24.32 -16.53 22.09
N VAL A 341 23.11 -16.23 22.56
CA VAL A 341 22.74 -14.96 23.19
C VAL A 341 22.38 -15.21 24.65
N ASP A 342 22.83 -14.31 25.54
CA ASP A 342 22.56 -14.41 26.97
C ASP A 342 21.09 -14.13 27.30
N GLU A 343 20.44 -13.25 26.51
CA GLU A 343 19.07 -12.81 26.73
C GLU A 343 18.38 -12.44 25.42
N ILE A 344 17.07 -12.65 25.38
CA ILE A 344 16.17 -12.14 24.33
C ILE A 344 15.53 -10.85 24.82
N ASP A 345 15.88 -9.73 24.22
CA ASP A 345 15.37 -8.42 24.62
C ASP A 345 13.91 -8.23 24.21
N ILE A 346 13.56 -8.70 22.99
CA ILE A 346 12.25 -8.54 22.37
C ILE A 346 11.80 -9.86 21.73
N THR A 347 10.54 -10.22 21.92
CA THR A 347 9.84 -11.25 21.15
C THR A 347 8.67 -10.61 20.39
N ILE A 348 8.61 -10.80 19.08
CA ILE A 348 7.61 -10.19 18.21
C ILE A 348 7.18 -11.16 17.11
N ASP A 349 5.89 -11.14 16.72
CA ASP A 349 5.47 -11.86 15.54
C ASP A 349 5.79 -11.08 14.24
N ILE A 350 5.82 -11.80 13.12
CA ILE A 350 6.22 -11.22 11.83
C ILE A 350 5.26 -10.09 11.37
N GLY A 351 3.98 -10.21 11.67
CA GLY A 351 2.97 -9.18 11.35
C GLY A 351 3.21 -7.91 12.17
N GLY A 352 3.44 -8.05 13.49
CA GLY A 352 3.78 -6.95 14.38
C GLY A 352 5.07 -6.26 13.98
N LEU A 353 6.12 -7.02 13.65
CA LEU A 353 7.38 -6.45 13.16
C LEU A 353 7.15 -5.69 11.84
N THR A 354 6.32 -6.23 10.94
CA THR A 354 5.97 -5.56 9.68
C THR A 354 5.36 -4.19 9.92
N VAL A 355 4.31 -4.09 10.73
CA VAL A 355 3.61 -2.80 10.93
C VAL A 355 4.42 -1.81 11.77
N LEU A 356 5.32 -2.30 12.63
CA LEU A 356 6.30 -1.47 13.33
C LEU A 356 7.27 -0.80 12.34
N LEU A 357 7.88 -1.58 11.43
CA LEU A 357 8.80 -1.06 10.42
C LEU A 357 8.11 -0.12 9.46
N MET A 358 6.87 -0.46 9.04
CA MET A 358 6.03 0.42 8.20
C MET A 358 5.59 1.71 8.90
N GLY A 359 5.80 1.85 10.21
CA GLY A 359 5.41 3.04 10.98
C GLY A 359 3.93 3.13 11.30
N ALA A 360 3.16 2.07 11.09
CA ALA A 360 1.70 2.10 11.28
C ALA A 360 1.28 2.15 12.75
N VAL A 361 2.03 1.49 13.62
CA VAL A 361 1.75 1.37 15.06
C VAL A 361 3.02 1.61 15.87
N SER A 362 2.86 1.91 17.15
CA SER A 362 3.96 1.98 18.12
C SER A 362 4.29 0.59 18.68
N ALA A 363 5.47 0.42 19.26
CA ALA A 363 5.82 -0.79 20.00
C ALA A 363 4.86 -0.99 21.19
N LYS A 364 4.43 0.09 21.84
CA LYS A 364 3.43 0.05 22.93
C LYS A 364 2.07 -0.46 22.46
N ASP A 365 1.62 -0.04 21.26
CA ASP A 365 0.39 -0.55 20.66
C ASP A 365 0.51 -2.08 20.46
N LEU A 366 1.65 -2.57 19.98
CA LEU A 366 1.89 -4.01 19.76
C LEU A 366 1.94 -4.81 21.05
N VAL A 367 2.44 -4.23 22.16
CA VAL A 367 2.35 -4.85 23.49
C VAL A 367 0.89 -4.98 23.91
N PHE A 368 0.10 -3.94 23.72
CA PHE A 368 -1.33 -3.97 24.04
C PHE A 368 -2.08 -5.01 23.20
N GLU A 369 -1.69 -5.17 21.93
CA GLU A 369 -2.26 -6.19 21.02
C GLU A 369 -1.74 -7.61 21.31
N GLY A 370 -0.74 -7.79 22.18
CA GLY A 370 -0.12 -9.07 22.49
C GLY A 370 0.82 -9.63 21.41
N LYS A 371 1.20 -8.80 20.45
CA LYS A 371 2.12 -9.14 19.34
C LYS A 371 3.59 -8.92 19.67
N LEU A 372 3.89 -8.14 20.72
CA LEU A 372 5.23 -7.82 21.17
C LEU A 372 5.36 -8.05 22.68
N GLN A 373 6.49 -8.64 23.10
CA GLN A 373 6.86 -8.86 24.48
C GLN A 373 8.32 -8.44 24.69
N GLY A 374 8.61 -7.84 25.85
CA GLY A 374 9.94 -7.39 26.24
C GLY A 374 9.86 -6.53 27.51
N GLU A 375 11.00 -6.19 28.08
CA GLU A 375 11.03 -5.24 29.19
C GLU A 375 10.65 -3.83 28.73
N SER A 376 10.07 -3.03 29.64
CA SER A 376 9.52 -1.69 29.31
C SER A 376 10.55 -0.76 28.68
N HIS A 377 11.80 -0.81 29.12
CA HIS A 377 12.85 0.04 28.56
C HIS A 377 13.20 -0.31 27.11
N TRP A 378 13.13 -1.59 26.70
CA TRP A 378 13.33 -2.00 25.30
C TRP A 378 12.13 -1.60 24.42
N ILE A 379 10.91 -1.66 24.97
CA ILE A 379 9.70 -1.21 24.28
C ILE A 379 9.76 0.30 24.03
N ASP A 380 10.13 1.08 25.06
CA ASP A 380 10.32 2.54 24.93
C ASP A 380 11.43 2.86 23.91
N TYR A 381 12.51 2.08 23.93
CA TYR A 381 13.61 2.26 22.98
C TYR A 381 13.19 1.97 21.54
N LEU A 382 12.42 0.90 21.29
CA LEU A 382 11.87 0.62 19.96
C LEU A 382 10.96 1.73 19.46
N ASP A 383 10.14 2.35 20.31
CA ASP A 383 9.30 3.50 19.94
C ASP A 383 10.15 4.74 19.57
N MET A 384 11.31 4.89 20.17
CA MET A 384 12.24 5.98 19.79
C MET A 384 12.96 5.68 18.48
N VAL A 385 13.38 4.43 18.26
CA VAL A 385 14.14 4.00 17.08
C VAL A 385 13.25 3.83 15.85
N TYR A 386 12.06 3.28 16.03
CA TYR A 386 11.03 3.12 15.01
C TYR A 386 9.73 3.85 15.40
N PRO A 387 9.75 5.19 15.47
CA PRO A 387 8.56 5.95 15.87
C PRO A 387 7.41 5.73 14.89
N LYS A 388 6.17 5.78 15.43
CA LYS A 388 4.96 5.79 14.62
C LYS A 388 4.98 6.96 13.64
N GLN A 389 4.52 6.72 12.41
CA GLN A 389 4.47 7.69 11.32
C GLN A 389 3.08 7.78 10.71
N ASN A 390 2.85 8.78 9.89
CA ASN A 390 1.65 8.87 9.06
C ASN A 390 1.80 7.97 7.85
N THR A 391 1.10 6.86 7.83
CA THR A 391 1.12 5.92 6.71
C THR A 391 0.13 6.31 5.63
N TYR A 392 0.53 6.09 4.38
CA TYR A 392 -0.30 6.38 3.21
C TYR A 392 0.06 5.48 2.04
N ILE A 393 -0.92 5.07 1.30
CA ILE A 393 -0.80 4.54 -0.07
C ILE A 393 -2.16 4.67 -0.75
N ASN A 394 -2.17 4.86 -2.07
CA ASN A 394 -3.40 4.93 -2.84
C ASN A 394 -3.19 4.31 -4.23
N GLU A 395 -2.94 3.00 -4.23
CA GLU A 395 -2.76 2.20 -5.45
C GLU A 395 -3.91 1.20 -5.57
N TRP A 396 -4.75 1.38 -6.59
CA TRP A 396 -5.92 0.53 -6.88
C TRP A 396 -5.61 -0.37 -8.07
N TRP A 397 -5.58 -1.69 -7.83
CA TRP A 397 -5.35 -2.70 -8.88
C TRP A 397 -6.17 -3.97 -8.64
#